data_9cd0a0a2415f02a9b9414ef6177beea6
#
_entry.id   9cd0a0a2415f02a9b9414ef6177beea6
#
_cell.length_a   1.000
_cell.length_b   1.000
_cell.length_c   1.000
_cell.angle_alpha   90.00
_cell.angle_beta   90.00
_cell.angle_gamma   90.00
#
_symmetry.space_group_name_H-M   'P 1'
#
loop_
_entity.id
_entity.type
_entity.pdbx_description
1 polymer ?
#
loop_
_entity_poly.entity_id
_entity_poly.type
_entity_poly.pdbx_seq_one_letter_code
_entity_poly.pdbx_strand_id
1 'polypeptide(L)'
;MQPVLRMEIVHRMFKGVFPIDRRSAARDLVSGVVLAAMEFPQLLGYARIAGMPPVTGLFTAILPIVAFAIFGASRNLVVAADSATATILASKVSKLAAPYSAEYIALAGMTALLVAAMLLAARIFRLGFLADFLSRTVLIGFLAGVGVQVGIAMLGEMLGIPVSSSLSLVQLYDIATRLSAISLPAFLVSSVSLVAILFFRKKRPHYPVALLVVAASVILSKYLHFSKYGMNLIGPIQGAMPQIHLIRMNLMQAIDLIQVAASCVVVIIAQSAATSRVFADRYGNKVDDDADLLGLAVANFAAAFSGAFVVNGSPTQTAIAEQAGARSQIAQLSAACALVVTLLFLSGWLQYLPKCVLASVVFSISIGLVAIGQLQAIRKESPGEFTLAVTTAIAVIVFGVEIGIFFAIVFSLLRHVRHSYRPHTMILVPNSHGFWEPVPSANGLESLPGLIIYRFGADLFYANQRLFVEEIRRLVEHAPAPAKWVIVDASAIMDLDYSAGRSVNALCLELKQAGVKVLFARVNRYLQEDMARHGVTAIIGEEAIHRSLHEALSGIPGLPIPQRGEMNHDADSAPFPIT
;
A
#
# COMPACT_ATOMS: atom_id res chain seq x y z
N MET A 1 -41.20 -9.69 3.34
CA MET A 1 -40.04 -10.20 2.61
C MET A 1 -39.35 -9.17 1.68
N GLN A 2 -40.11 -8.28 1.03
CA GLN A 2 -39.52 -7.23 0.13
C GLN A 2 -38.68 -6.12 0.81
N PRO A 3 -38.99 -5.57 1.99
CA PRO A 3 -38.18 -4.48 2.57
C PRO A 3 -36.85 -4.94 3.12
N VAL A 4 -36.75 -6.17 3.65
CA VAL A 4 -35.49 -6.73 4.18
C VAL A 4 -34.51 -7.03 3.04
N LEU A 5 -34.99 -7.58 1.93
CA LEU A 5 -34.14 -7.84 0.74
C LEU A 5 -33.63 -6.54 0.10
N ARG A 6 -34.46 -5.47 0.09
CA ARG A 6 -34.01 -4.14 -0.36
C ARG A 6 -32.94 -3.55 0.55
N MET A 7 -33.04 -3.73 1.86
CA MET A 7 -32.07 -3.21 2.82
C MET A 7 -30.76 -3.98 2.76
N GLU A 8 -30.77 -5.30 2.52
CA GLU A 8 -29.55 -6.10 2.30
C GLU A 8 -28.83 -5.76 0.99
N ILE A 9 -29.57 -5.51 -0.10
CA ILE A 9 -29.01 -5.09 -1.38
C ILE A 9 -28.35 -3.71 -1.23
N VAL A 10 -29.02 -2.74 -0.57
CA VAL A 10 -28.46 -1.40 -0.32
C VAL A 10 -27.24 -1.48 0.60
N HIS A 11 -27.20 -2.39 1.59
CA HIS A 11 -26.02 -2.60 2.44
C HIS A 11 -24.85 -3.28 1.71
N ARG A 12 -25.10 -4.05 0.66
CA ARG A 12 -24.05 -4.61 -0.20
C ARG A 12 -23.53 -3.58 -1.21
N MET A 13 -24.40 -2.66 -1.66
CA MET A 13 -24.05 -1.47 -2.43
C MET A 13 -23.84 -0.30 -1.45
N PHE A 14 -23.12 0.72 -1.86
CA PHE A 14 -22.86 1.93 -1.06
C PHE A 14 -22.12 1.70 0.27
N LYS A 15 -21.31 0.63 0.38
CA LYS A 15 -20.51 0.36 1.59
C LYS A 15 -19.62 1.54 2.01
N GLY A 16 -19.05 2.26 1.03
CA GLY A 16 -18.22 3.45 1.24
C GLY A 16 -19.04 4.69 1.70
N VAL A 17 -20.36 4.69 1.52
CA VAL A 17 -21.26 5.78 1.91
C VAL A 17 -21.81 5.56 3.32
N PHE A 18 -22.30 4.35 3.61
CA PHE A 18 -22.91 4.03 4.90
C PHE A 18 -21.88 3.57 5.96
N PRO A 19 -22.14 3.83 7.24
CA PRO A 19 -23.24 4.59 7.83
C PRO A 19 -23.08 6.10 7.62
N ILE A 20 -24.21 6.79 7.47
CA ILE A 20 -24.25 8.25 7.31
C ILE A 20 -24.49 8.89 8.69
N ASP A 21 -23.53 9.69 9.15
CA ASP A 21 -23.73 10.61 10.26
C ASP A 21 -24.01 12.02 9.72
N ARG A 22 -25.07 12.68 10.22
CA ARG A 22 -25.49 14.00 9.73
C ARG A 22 -24.39 15.06 9.83
N ARG A 23 -23.54 15.01 10.88
CA ARG A 23 -22.45 15.98 11.05
C ARG A 23 -21.30 15.71 10.09
N SER A 24 -20.99 14.45 9.82
CA SER A 24 -19.98 14.07 8.85
C SER A 24 -20.45 14.33 7.42
N ALA A 25 -21.71 14.07 7.10
CA ALA A 25 -22.28 14.31 5.77
C ALA A 25 -22.20 15.78 5.34
N ALA A 26 -22.52 16.72 6.23
CA ALA A 26 -22.38 18.15 5.93
C ALA A 26 -20.93 18.54 5.66
N ARG A 27 -19.97 17.96 6.39
CA ARG A 27 -18.54 18.14 6.16
C ARG A 27 -18.11 17.52 4.84
N ASP A 28 -18.57 16.31 4.54
CA ASP A 28 -18.28 15.60 3.29
C ASP A 28 -18.77 16.39 2.07
N LEU A 29 -19.95 17.01 2.13
CA LEU A 29 -20.44 17.86 1.05
C LEU A 29 -19.51 19.05 0.76
N VAL A 30 -19.06 19.75 1.81
CA VAL A 30 -18.11 20.87 1.65
C VAL A 30 -16.77 20.37 1.15
N SER A 31 -16.28 19.25 1.69
CA SER A 31 -15.02 18.64 1.29
C SER A 31 -15.04 18.20 -0.19
N GLY A 32 -16.19 17.73 -0.68
CA GLY A 32 -16.35 17.38 -2.09
C GLY A 32 -16.25 18.59 -3.02
N VAL A 33 -16.81 19.73 -2.63
CA VAL A 33 -16.67 20.97 -3.43
C VAL A 33 -15.21 21.43 -3.43
N VAL A 34 -14.51 21.34 -2.31
CA VAL A 34 -13.07 21.63 -2.21
C VAL A 34 -12.27 20.67 -3.11
N LEU A 35 -12.57 19.37 -3.03
CA LEU A 35 -11.95 18.35 -3.86
C LEU A 35 -12.12 18.67 -5.35
N ALA A 36 -13.35 18.94 -5.82
CA ALA A 36 -13.63 19.28 -7.21
C ALA A 36 -12.82 20.49 -7.70
N ALA A 37 -12.72 21.53 -6.87
CA ALA A 37 -11.96 22.74 -7.23
C ALA A 37 -10.45 22.45 -7.36
N MET A 38 -9.92 21.51 -6.57
CA MET A 38 -8.50 21.17 -6.55
C MET A 38 -8.12 20.13 -7.60
N GLU A 39 -9.00 19.17 -7.86
CA GLU A 39 -8.80 18.14 -8.89
C GLU A 39 -8.92 18.70 -10.31
N PHE A 40 -9.73 19.71 -10.49
CA PHE A 40 -10.05 20.26 -11.81
C PHE A 40 -8.83 20.44 -12.72
N PRO A 41 -7.76 21.18 -12.34
CA PRO A 41 -6.60 21.36 -13.22
C PRO A 41 -5.74 20.10 -13.33
N GLN A 42 -5.70 19.25 -12.28
CA GLN A 42 -4.96 17.99 -12.32
C GLN A 42 -5.57 17.04 -13.36
N LEU A 43 -6.90 16.92 -13.36
CA LEU A 43 -7.63 16.08 -14.32
C LEU A 43 -7.43 16.56 -15.76
N LEU A 44 -7.43 17.88 -16.01
CA LEU A 44 -7.07 18.45 -17.32
C LEU A 44 -5.62 18.11 -17.71
N GLY A 45 -4.71 18.16 -16.74
CA GLY A 45 -3.30 17.80 -16.92
C GLY A 45 -3.11 16.33 -17.27
N TYR A 46 -3.77 15.44 -16.54
CA TYR A 46 -3.69 13.99 -16.77
C TYR A 46 -4.28 13.59 -18.14
N ALA A 47 -5.37 14.24 -18.57
CA ALA A 47 -5.88 14.02 -19.92
C ALA A 47 -4.85 14.39 -21.00
N ARG A 48 -4.13 15.51 -20.83
CA ARG A 48 -3.04 15.89 -21.77
C ARG A 48 -1.92 14.87 -21.77
N ILE A 49 -1.50 14.37 -20.60
CA ILE A 49 -0.50 13.29 -20.48
C ILE A 49 -1.00 12.04 -21.20
N ALA A 50 -2.27 11.70 -21.02
CA ALA A 50 -2.91 10.56 -21.69
C ALA A 50 -3.06 10.72 -23.21
N GLY A 51 -2.74 11.87 -23.80
CA GLY A 51 -2.99 12.18 -25.22
C GLY A 51 -4.47 12.38 -25.57
N MET A 52 -5.30 12.67 -24.56
CA MET A 52 -6.74 12.84 -24.65
C MET A 52 -7.12 14.33 -24.62
N PRO A 53 -8.26 14.73 -25.21
CA PRO A 53 -8.79 16.08 -25.06
C PRO A 53 -8.89 16.46 -23.57
N PRO A 54 -8.45 17.67 -23.15
CA PRO A 54 -8.39 18.01 -21.72
C PRO A 54 -9.70 17.81 -20.96
N VAL A 55 -10.85 18.08 -21.58
CA VAL A 55 -12.17 17.92 -20.94
C VAL A 55 -12.47 16.46 -20.56
N THR A 56 -11.92 15.48 -21.27
CA THR A 56 -12.13 14.05 -20.96
C THR A 56 -11.55 13.67 -19.60
N GLY A 57 -10.55 14.40 -19.11
CA GLY A 57 -10.05 14.25 -17.75
C GLY A 57 -11.14 14.53 -16.71
N LEU A 58 -11.96 15.53 -16.90
CA LEU A 58 -13.08 15.83 -16.00
C LEU A 58 -14.15 14.71 -16.03
N PHE A 59 -14.34 14.07 -17.19
CA PHE A 59 -15.27 12.95 -17.30
C PHE A 59 -14.84 11.75 -16.46
N THR A 60 -13.53 11.56 -16.21
CA THR A 60 -13.03 10.51 -15.32
C THR A 60 -13.50 10.69 -13.87
N ALA A 61 -13.80 11.91 -13.45
CA ALA A 61 -14.23 12.25 -12.11
C ALA A 61 -15.75 12.49 -11.99
N ILE A 62 -16.55 12.07 -12.95
CA ILE A 62 -18.01 12.15 -12.90
C ILE A 62 -18.60 10.75 -12.79
N LEU A 63 -18.81 10.05 -13.91
CA LEU A 63 -19.44 8.74 -13.89
C LEU A 63 -18.60 7.65 -13.19
N PRO A 64 -17.26 7.59 -13.37
CA PRO A 64 -16.43 6.61 -12.64
C PRO A 64 -16.48 6.76 -11.13
N ILE A 65 -16.45 8.00 -10.61
CA ILE A 65 -16.59 8.26 -9.16
C ILE A 65 -17.93 7.76 -8.65
N VAL A 66 -19.03 8.06 -9.35
CA VAL A 66 -20.37 7.60 -8.97
C VAL A 66 -20.42 6.07 -8.95
N ALA A 67 -19.85 5.42 -9.99
CA ALA A 67 -19.78 3.97 -10.07
C ALA A 67 -19.00 3.36 -8.90
N PHE A 68 -17.85 3.93 -8.55
CA PHE A 68 -17.08 3.47 -7.39
C PHE A 68 -17.81 3.69 -6.07
N ALA A 69 -18.46 4.83 -5.87
CA ALA A 69 -19.24 5.12 -4.67
C ALA A 69 -20.40 4.12 -4.45
N ILE A 70 -20.94 3.57 -5.53
CA ILE A 70 -22.02 2.56 -5.46
C ILE A 70 -21.46 1.17 -5.15
N PHE A 71 -20.38 0.75 -5.81
CA PHE A 71 -19.91 -0.63 -5.81
C PHE A 71 -18.64 -0.88 -4.98
N GLY A 72 -17.84 0.15 -4.68
CA GLY A 72 -16.67 0.07 -3.82
C GLY A 72 -17.01 0.06 -2.34
N ALA A 73 -16.08 -0.38 -1.52
CA ALA A 73 -16.19 -0.43 -0.06
C ALA A 73 -15.39 0.66 0.65
N SER A 74 -14.29 1.10 0.06
CA SER A 74 -13.43 2.11 0.66
C SER A 74 -14.15 3.45 0.84
N ARG A 75 -14.12 3.97 2.07
CA ARG A 75 -14.78 5.24 2.43
C ARG A 75 -14.02 6.47 1.94
N ASN A 76 -12.70 6.35 1.82
CA ASN A 76 -11.81 7.49 1.57
C ASN A 76 -11.19 7.49 0.16
N LEU A 77 -11.12 6.35 -0.52
CA LEU A 77 -10.45 6.21 -1.80
C LEU A 77 -11.13 7.05 -2.90
N VAL A 78 -10.40 7.98 -3.50
CA VAL A 78 -10.85 8.78 -4.65
C VAL A 78 -10.44 8.07 -5.93
N VAL A 79 -11.40 7.82 -6.83
CA VAL A 79 -11.19 7.09 -8.08
C VAL A 79 -11.45 8.01 -9.27
N ALA A 80 -10.37 8.43 -9.93
CA ALA A 80 -10.42 9.27 -11.12
C ALA A 80 -9.16 9.06 -11.98
N ALA A 81 -8.90 9.94 -12.97
CA ALA A 81 -7.66 9.92 -13.72
C ALA A 81 -6.44 10.10 -12.82
N ASP A 82 -5.36 9.39 -13.14
CA ASP A 82 -4.08 9.49 -12.45
C ASP A 82 -2.92 9.56 -13.46
N SER A 83 -1.79 10.15 -13.05
CA SER A 83 -0.62 10.32 -13.92
C SER A 83 -0.04 8.99 -14.39
N ALA A 84 -0.05 7.97 -13.53
CA ALA A 84 0.50 6.66 -13.78
C ALA A 84 -0.23 5.97 -14.95
N THR A 85 -1.53 5.76 -14.80
CA THR A 85 -2.36 5.13 -15.85
C THR A 85 -2.42 5.96 -17.13
N ALA A 86 -2.42 7.31 -17.01
CA ALA A 86 -2.36 8.22 -18.15
C ALA A 86 -1.05 8.04 -18.96
N THR A 87 0.10 7.92 -18.30
CA THR A 87 1.40 7.72 -18.94
C THR A 87 1.49 6.35 -19.62
N ILE A 88 1.02 5.28 -18.95
CA ILE A 88 0.98 3.93 -19.52
C ILE A 88 0.11 3.91 -20.78
N LEU A 89 -1.07 4.48 -20.71
CA LEU A 89 -1.99 4.61 -21.85
C LEU A 89 -1.31 5.31 -23.02
N ALA A 90 -0.73 6.50 -22.78
CA ALA A 90 -0.09 7.30 -23.80
C ALA A 90 1.09 6.59 -24.47
N SER A 91 1.92 5.86 -23.69
CA SER A 91 3.14 5.21 -24.18
C SER A 91 2.90 4.17 -25.29
N LYS A 92 1.72 3.60 -25.33
CA LYS A 92 1.33 2.54 -26.29
C LYS A 92 0.30 3.00 -27.29
N VAL A 93 -0.79 3.68 -26.83
CA VAL A 93 -1.87 4.08 -27.72
C VAL A 93 -1.41 5.14 -28.73
N SER A 94 -0.44 6.00 -28.37
CA SER A 94 0.16 6.96 -29.31
C SER A 94 0.92 6.33 -30.48
N LYS A 95 1.22 5.03 -30.41
CA LYS A 95 1.82 4.28 -31.52
C LYS A 95 0.78 3.70 -32.47
N LEU A 96 -0.48 3.59 -32.01
CA LEU A 96 -1.60 3.01 -32.77
C LEU A 96 -2.44 4.08 -33.45
N ALA A 97 -2.61 5.24 -32.80
CA ALA A 97 -3.40 6.36 -33.33
C ALA A 97 -2.78 7.71 -32.93
N ALA A 98 -3.07 8.76 -33.68
CA ALA A 98 -2.62 10.11 -33.36
C ALA A 98 -3.33 10.64 -32.10
N PRO A 99 -2.60 11.23 -31.13
CA PRO A 99 -3.21 11.85 -29.96
C PRO A 99 -4.32 12.85 -30.34
N TYR A 100 -5.35 12.93 -29.50
CA TYR A 100 -6.54 13.78 -29.68
C TYR A 100 -7.47 13.38 -30.84
N SER A 101 -7.16 12.35 -31.63
CA SER A 101 -8.04 11.87 -32.71
C SER A 101 -9.22 11.05 -32.15
N ALA A 102 -10.30 10.95 -32.92
CA ALA A 102 -11.46 10.13 -32.57
C ALA A 102 -11.08 8.65 -32.40
N GLU A 103 -10.14 8.15 -33.21
CA GLU A 103 -9.61 6.79 -33.10
C GLU A 103 -8.85 6.60 -31.78
N TYR A 104 -8.02 7.56 -31.38
CA TYR A 104 -7.33 7.54 -30.11
C TYR A 104 -8.29 7.46 -28.92
N ILE A 105 -9.35 8.26 -28.94
CA ILE A 105 -10.40 8.25 -27.91
C ILE A 105 -11.09 6.88 -27.85
N ALA A 106 -11.37 6.27 -29.00
CA ALA A 106 -11.97 4.94 -29.06
C ALA A 106 -11.04 3.86 -28.50
N LEU A 107 -9.73 3.90 -28.82
CA LEU A 107 -8.72 2.98 -28.25
C LEU A 107 -8.54 3.18 -26.74
N ALA A 108 -8.58 4.41 -26.26
CA ALA A 108 -8.53 4.69 -24.82
C ALA A 108 -9.75 4.13 -24.09
N GLY A 109 -10.95 4.29 -24.64
CA GLY A 109 -12.17 3.67 -24.13
C GLY A 109 -12.12 2.14 -24.15
N MET A 110 -11.60 1.55 -25.24
CA MET A 110 -11.39 0.10 -25.33
C MET A 110 -10.39 -0.40 -24.27
N THR A 111 -9.31 0.34 -24.04
CA THR A 111 -8.36 0.00 -22.97
C THR A 111 -9.04 0.03 -21.60
N ALA A 112 -9.87 1.03 -21.31
CA ALA A 112 -10.62 1.11 -20.07
C ALA A 112 -11.60 -0.07 -19.92
N LEU A 113 -12.23 -0.51 -21.01
CA LEU A 113 -13.11 -1.69 -21.02
C LEU A 113 -12.34 -3.00 -20.74
N LEU A 114 -11.16 -3.18 -21.35
CA LEU A 114 -10.29 -4.32 -21.08
C LEU A 114 -9.80 -4.32 -19.63
N VAL A 115 -9.42 -3.15 -19.09
CA VAL A 115 -9.06 -2.98 -17.68
C VAL A 115 -10.23 -3.38 -16.78
N ALA A 116 -11.44 -2.94 -17.09
CA ALA A 116 -12.64 -3.32 -16.33
C ALA A 116 -12.86 -4.83 -16.31
N ALA A 117 -12.73 -5.50 -17.45
CA ALA A 117 -12.86 -6.95 -17.57
C ALA A 117 -11.77 -7.69 -16.76
N MET A 118 -10.52 -7.22 -16.84
CA MET A 118 -9.39 -7.82 -16.10
C MET A 118 -9.52 -7.60 -14.58
N LEU A 119 -9.97 -6.42 -14.13
CA LEU A 119 -10.24 -6.16 -12.70
C LEU A 119 -11.40 -7.03 -12.18
N LEU A 120 -12.42 -7.24 -13.00
CA LEU A 120 -13.51 -8.17 -12.66
C LEU A 120 -13.01 -9.61 -12.55
N ALA A 121 -12.14 -10.04 -13.46
CA ALA A 121 -11.47 -11.34 -13.38
C ALA A 121 -10.59 -11.43 -12.11
N ALA A 122 -9.80 -10.40 -11.80
CA ALA A 122 -8.98 -10.32 -10.59
C ALA A 122 -9.84 -10.50 -9.33
N ARG A 123 -11.04 -9.90 -9.28
CA ARG A 123 -12.00 -10.12 -8.19
C ARG A 123 -12.50 -11.57 -8.13
N ILE A 124 -12.85 -12.18 -9.28
CA ILE A 124 -13.34 -13.57 -9.33
C ILE A 124 -12.27 -14.53 -8.79
N PHE A 125 -11.01 -14.30 -9.13
CA PHE A 125 -9.87 -15.06 -8.61
C PHE A 125 -9.40 -14.61 -7.22
N ARG A 126 -10.09 -13.65 -6.59
CA ARG A 126 -9.78 -13.12 -5.25
C ARG A 126 -8.35 -12.60 -5.11
N LEU A 127 -7.85 -11.92 -6.13
CA LEU A 127 -6.48 -11.38 -6.12
C LEU A 127 -6.29 -10.16 -5.20
N GLY A 128 -7.30 -9.75 -4.45
CA GLY A 128 -7.22 -8.70 -3.42
C GLY A 128 -6.14 -8.95 -2.37
N PHE A 129 -5.81 -10.23 -2.10
CA PHE A 129 -4.74 -10.62 -1.16
C PHE A 129 -3.36 -10.07 -1.54
N LEU A 130 -3.12 -9.68 -2.80
CA LEU A 130 -1.85 -9.07 -3.21
C LEU A 130 -1.54 -7.79 -2.42
N ALA A 131 -2.58 -7.11 -1.96
CA ALA A 131 -2.44 -5.94 -1.11
C ALA A 131 -1.91 -6.27 0.31
N ASP A 132 -2.08 -7.51 0.81
CA ASP A 132 -1.61 -7.94 2.13
C ASP A 132 -0.07 -7.96 2.24
N PHE A 133 0.61 -8.00 1.10
CA PHE A 133 2.08 -7.91 1.07
C PHE A 133 2.63 -6.50 1.34
N LEU A 134 1.78 -5.48 1.37
CA LEU A 134 2.21 -4.11 1.66
C LEU A 134 2.22 -3.86 3.16
N SER A 135 3.39 -3.82 3.78
CA SER A 135 3.51 -3.49 5.21
C SER A 135 3.16 -2.01 5.47
N ARG A 136 2.64 -1.71 6.67
CA ARG A 136 2.30 -0.33 7.09
C ARG A 136 3.48 0.63 6.95
N THR A 137 4.67 0.18 7.25
CA THR A 137 5.91 0.97 7.17
C THR A 137 6.25 1.35 5.72
N VAL A 138 6.10 0.39 4.81
CA VAL A 138 6.29 0.60 3.37
C VAL A 138 5.25 1.59 2.83
N LEU A 139 4.00 1.50 3.28
CA LEU A 139 2.94 2.43 2.88
C LEU A 139 3.21 3.87 3.35
N ILE A 140 3.75 4.05 4.57
CA ILE A 140 4.16 5.37 5.06
C ILE A 140 5.29 5.94 4.21
N GLY A 141 6.30 5.13 3.89
CA GLY A 141 7.38 5.51 2.97
C GLY A 141 6.89 5.87 1.58
N PHE A 142 5.97 5.08 1.03
CA PHE A 142 5.32 5.33 -0.25
C PHE A 142 4.61 6.69 -0.29
N LEU A 143 3.74 6.98 0.71
CA LEU A 143 3.04 8.27 0.79
C LEU A 143 4.02 9.44 0.97
N ALA A 144 5.07 9.27 1.75
CA ALA A 144 6.10 10.30 1.90
C ALA A 144 6.80 10.58 0.56
N GLY A 145 7.13 9.53 -0.21
CA GLY A 145 7.69 9.66 -1.55
C GLY A 145 6.75 10.38 -2.52
N VAL A 146 5.46 10.00 -2.53
CA VAL A 146 4.41 10.68 -3.33
C VAL A 146 4.31 12.16 -2.92
N GLY A 147 4.33 12.45 -1.62
CA GLY A 147 4.29 13.82 -1.11
C GLY A 147 5.46 14.66 -1.66
N VAL A 148 6.69 14.15 -1.59
CA VAL A 148 7.87 14.84 -2.13
C VAL A 148 7.78 15.01 -3.65
N GLN A 149 7.38 13.97 -4.38
CA GLN A 149 7.24 14.01 -5.83
C GLN A 149 6.23 15.07 -6.28
N VAL A 150 5.05 15.09 -5.65
CA VAL A 150 4.00 16.08 -5.93
C VAL A 150 4.46 17.48 -5.55
N GLY A 151 5.15 17.63 -4.41
CA GLY A 151 5.73 18.91 -3.99
C GLY A 151 6.69 19.48 -5.02
N ILE A 152 7.60 18.65 -5.54
CA ILE A 152 8.55 19.05 -6.60
C ILE A 152 7.82 19.49 -7.88
N ALA A 153 6.81 18.72 -8.32
CA ALA A 153 6.03 19.06 -9.50
C ALA A 153 5.32 20.42 -9.38
N MET A 154 4.80 20.72 -8.18
CA MET A 154 4.10 21.97 -7.93
C MET A 154 5.05 23.17 -7.81
N LEU A 155 6.32 22.97 -7.40
CA LEU A 155 7.30 24.06 -7.33
C LEU A 155 7.50 24.75 -8.69
N GLY A 156 7.59 24.01 -9.79
CA GLY A 156 7.71 24.59 -11.13
C GLY A 156 6.56 25.53 -11.47
N GLU A 157 5.33 25.10 -11.24
CA GLU A 157 4.12 25.92 -11.48
C GLU A 157 4.02 27.12 -10.54
N MET A 158 4.43 27.00 -9.27
CA MET A 158 4.48 28.10 -8.32
C MET A 158 5.47 29.20 -8.73
N LEU A 159 6.58 28.79 -9.34
CA LEU A 159 7.60 29.69 -9.87
C LEU A 159 7.28 30.22 -11.27
N GLY A 160 6.24 29.69 -11.91
CA GLY A 160 5.87 30.02 -13.29
C GLY A 160 6.81 29.42 -14.35
N ILE A 161 7.62 28.42 -13.97
CA ILE A 161 8.56 27.74 -14.87
C ILE A 161 7.85 26.54 -15.51
N PRO A 162 7.79 26.45 -16.84
CA PRO A 162 7.24 25.27 -17.50
C PRO A 162 8.15 24.06 -17.30
N VAL A 163 7.63 23.00 -16.69
CA VAL A 163 8.31 21.72 -16.48
C VAL A 163 7.66 20.69 -17.38
N SER A 164 8.46 19.96 -18.16
CA SER A 164 7.96 19.02 -19.18
C SER A 164 8.09 17.54 -18.79
N SER A 165 8.90 17.23 -17.78
CA SER A 165 9.13 15.84 -17.34
C SER A 165 8.18 15.41 -16.24
N SER A 166 7.88 14.11 -16.15
CA SER A 166 7.18 13.48 -15.02
C SER A 166 8.12 13.00 -13.91
N LEU A 167 9.44 12.95 -14.16
CA LEU A 167 10.45 12.49 -13.21
C LEU A 167 10.93 13.63 -12.32
N SER A 168 10.82 13.45 -10.99
CA SER A 168 11.14 14.50 -10.00
C SER A 168 12.54 15.06 -10.10
N LEU A 169 13.54 14.21 -10.35
CA LEU A 169 14.94 14.64 -10.49
C LEU A 169 15.14 15.52 -11.72
N VAL A 170 14.50 15.18 -12.85
CA VAL A 170 14.55 15.98 -14.08
C VAL A 170 13.83 17.31 -13.87
N GLN A 171 12.69 17.29 -13.17
CA GLN A 171 11.96 18.52 -12.81
C GLN A 171 12.82 19.46 -11.95
N LEU A 172 13.51 18.92 -10.92
CA LEU A 172 14.43 19.72 -10.09
C LEU A 172 15.58 20.30 -10.91
N TYR A 173 16.15 19.53 -11.81
CA TYR A 173 17.20 20.00 -12.73
C TYR A 173 16.66 21.11 -13.65
N ASP A 174 15.48 20.93 -14.25
CA ASP A 174 14.82 21.95 -15.10
C ASP A 174 14.57 23.24 -14.33
N ILE A 175 14.08 23.15 -13.09
CA ILE A 175 13.86 24.31 -12.22
C ILE A 175 15.19 25.00 -11.89
N ALA A 176 16.21 24.24 -11.50
CA ALA A 176 17.51 24.78 -11.11
C ALA A 176 18.25 25.47 -12.27
N THR A 177 18.11 24.94 -13.49
CA THR A 177 18.74 25.53 -14.69
C THR A 177 17.99 26.74 -15.25
N ARG A 178 16.70 26.90 -14.90
CA ARG A 178 15.84 27.98 -15.40
C ARG A 178 15.43 28.99 -14.33
N LEU A 179 16.22 29.16 -13.27
CA LEU A 179 15.94 30.13 -12.20
C LEU A 179 15.83 31.57 -12.69
N SER A 180 16.51 31.92 -13.80
CA SER A 180 16.37 33.23 -14.44
C SER A 180 15.00 33.47 -15.11
N ALA A 181 14.23 32.41 -15.34
CA ALA A 181 12.90 32.46 -15.97
C ALA A 181 11.77 32.55 -14.93
N ILE A 182 12.07 32.74 -13.65
CA ILE A 182 11.06 32.85 -12.59
C ILE A 182 10.14 34.04 -12.87
N SER A 183 8.83 33.76 -12.91
CA SER A 183 7.80 34.79 -12.97
C SER A 183 7.59 35.37 -11.57
N LEU A 184 8.14 36.57 -11.30
CA LEU A 184 8.00 37.24 -10.01
C LEU A 184 6.53 37.39 -9.58
N PRO A 185 5.57 37.76 -10.46
CA PRO A 185 4.16 37.81 -10.09
C PRO A 185 3.59 36.45 -9.69
N ALA A 186 3.92 35.37 -10.42
CA ALA A 186 3.45 34.02 -10.10
C ALA A 186 4.03 33.56 -8.74
N PHE A 187 5.32 33.82 -8.49
CA PHE A 187 5.97 33.50 -7.22
C PHE A 187 5.35 34.23 -6.05
N LEU A 188 5.07 35.54 -6.16
CA LEU A 188 4.45 36.33 -5.10
C LEU A 188 3.03 35.85 -4.79
N VAL A 189 2.21 35.67 -5.82
CA VAL A 189 0.82 35.21 -5.65
C VAL A 189 0.80 33.78 -5.05
N SER A 190 1.66 32.89 -5.52
CA SER A 190 1.74 31.51 -5.01
C SER A 190 2.23 31.49 -3.56
N SER A 191 3.24 32.30 -3.21
CA SER A 191 3.78 32.37 -1.86
C SER A 191 2.76 32.95 -0.87
N VAL A 192 2.07 34.03 -1.23
CA VAL A 192 0.99 34.60 -0.41
C VAL A 192 -0.13 33.60 -0.20
N SER A 193 -0.53 32.89 -1.28
CA SER A 193 -1.55 31.85 -1.21
C SER A 193 -1.12 30.70 -0.26
N LEU A 194 0.11 30.22 -0.40
CA LEU A 194 0.66 29.16 0.44
C LEU A 194 0.72 29.56 1.92
N VAL A 195 1.27 30.75 2.19
CA VAL A 195 1.34 31.29 3.56
C VAL A 195 -0.05 31.46 4.17
N ALA A 196 -0.99 31.99 3.43
CA ALA A 196 -2.38 32.12 3.88
C ALA A 196 -2.98 30.74 4.24
N ILE A 197 -2.83 29.74 3.35
CA ILE A 197 -3.34 28.39 3.58
C ILE A 197 -2.71 27.77 4.83
N LEU A 198 -1.38 27.79 4.97
CA LEU A 198 -0.68 27.19 6.11
C LEU A 198 -1.01 27.89 7.43
N PHE A 199 -1.08 29.24 7.43
CA PHE A 199 -1.40 30.04 8.61
C PHE A 199 -2.81 29.78 9.11
N PHE A 200 -3.81 29.86 8.22
CA PHE A 200 -5.19 29.67 8.62
C PHE A 200 -5.51 28.20 8.92
N ARG A 201 -4.86 27.24 8.26
CA ARG A 201 -4.98 25.81 8.60
C ARG A 201 -4.58 25.55 10.06
N LYS A 202 -3.54 26.23 10.55
CA LYS A 202 -3.11 26.11 11.96
C LYS A 202 -4.08 26.78 12.93
N LYS A 203 -4.60 27.97 12.59
CA LYS A 203 -5.47 28.76 13.48
C LYS A 203 -6.95 28.38 13.43
N ARG A 204 -7.45 27.97 12.27
CA ARG A 204 -8.87 27.73 12.00
C ARG A 204 -9.07 26.47 11.14
N PRO A 205 -8.80 25.27 11.66
CA PRO A 205 -8.79 24.03 10.86
C PRO A 205 -10.15 23.66 10.25
N HIS A 206 -11.25 24.24 10.72
CA HIS A 206 -12.61 23.95 10.24
C HIS A 206 -13.03 24.80 9.02
N TYR A 207 -12.25 25.82 8.64
CA TYR A 207 -12.59 26.65 7.49
C TYR A 207 -11.96 26.10 6.21
N PRO A 208 -12.70 26.05 5.09
CA PRO A 208 -12.17 25.61 3.80
C PRO A 208 -11.30 26.69 3.15
N VAL A 209 -10.18 27.03 3.79
CA VAL A 209 -9.32 28.14 3.40
C VAL A 209 -8.81 27.99 1.95
N ALA A 210 -8.48 26.78 1.54
CA ALA A 210 -8.04 26.51 0.16
C ALA A 210 -9.09 26.93 -0.85
N LEU A 211 -10.37 26.60 -0.62
CA LEU A 211 -11.47 27.01 -1.49
C LEU A 211 -11.63 28.52 -1.54
N LEU A 212 -11.52 29.20 -0.39
CA LEU A 212 -11.61 30.66 -0.30
C LEU A 212 -10.46 31.34 -1.05
N VAL A 213 -9.24 30.83 -0.96
CA VAL A 213 -8.07 31.32 -1.69
C VAL A 213 -8.26 31.13 -3.20
N VAL A 214 -8.77 29.96 -3.64
CA VAL A 214 -9.08 29.71 -5.05
C VAL A 214 -10.15 30.67 -5.54
N ALA A 215 -11.28 30.80 -4.84
CA ALA A 215 -12.36 31.71 -5.25
C ALA A 215 -11.90 33.18 -5.31
N ALA A 216 -11.18 33.63 -4.29
CA ALA A 216 -10.62 34.99 -4.28
C ALA A 216 -9.64 35.21 -5.43
N SER A 217 -8.80 34.22 -5.76
CA SER A 217 -7.84 34.32 -6.86
C SER A 217 -8.51 34.41 -8.23
N VAL A 218 -9.62 33.69 -8.46
CA VAL A 218 -10.41 33.79 -9.70
C VAL A 218 -10.99 35.19 -9.88
N ILE A 219 -11.61 35.72 -8.81
CA ILE A 219 -12.17 37.07 -8.81
C ILE A 219 -11.07 38.09 -9.06
N LEU A 220 -9.97 38.03 -8.30
CA LEU A 220 -8.88 38.99 -8.42
C LEU A 220 -8.21 38.92 -9.80
N SER A 221 -8.00 37.73 -10.33
CA SER A 221 -7.41 37.49 -11.65
C SER A 221 -8.27 38.09 -12.79
N LYS A 222 -9.60 37.97 -12.66
CA LYS A 222 -10.53 38.54 -13.64
C LYS A 222 -10.47 40.09 -13.65
N TYR A 223 -10.49 40.70 -12.47
CA TYR A 223 -10.50 42.17 -12.36
C TYR A 223 -9.11 42.80 -12.56
N LEU A 224 -8.05 42.21 -12.07
CA LEU A 224 -6.68 42.73 -12.23
C LEU A 224 -5.99 42.23 -13.51
N HIS A 225 -6.65 41.40 -14.31
CA HIS A 225 -6.10 40.88 -15.56
C HIS A 225 -4.72 40.23 -15.41
N PHE A 226 -4.60 39.23 -14.53
CA PHE A 226 -3.33 38.56 -14.20
C PHE A 226 -2.57 38.04 -15.42
N SER A 227 -3.25 37.74 -16.54
CA SER A 227 -2.62 37.37 -17.81
C SER A 227 -1.71 38.48 -18.38
N LYS A 228 -2.00 39.77 -18.11
CA LYS A 228 -1.15 40.89 -18.55
C LYS A 228 0.20 40.93 -17.82
N TYR A 229 0.27 40.32 -16.65
CA TYR A 229 1.49 40.23 -15.84
C TYR A 229 2.27 38.91 -16.11
N GLY A 230 1.96 38.21 -17.20
CA GLY A 230 2.66 36.98 -17.58
C GLY A 230 2.31 35.75 -16.74
N MET A 231 1.24 35.80 -15.93
CA MET A 231 0.80 34.64 -15.15
C MET A 231 0.01 33.65 -16.01
N ASN A 232 0.35 32.38 -15.91
CA ASN A 232 -0.35 31.30 -16.60
C ASN A 232 -1.72 31.04 -15.95
N LEU A 233 -2.79 31.24 -16.71
CA LEU A 233 -4.16 30.88 -16.34
C LEU A 233 -4.53 29.52 -16.91
N ILE A 234 -5.62 28.92 -16.42
CA ILE A 234 -6.16 27.67 -16.99
C ILE A 234 -6.56 27.87 -18.44
N GLY A 235 -7.15 29.04 -18.77
CA GLY A 235 -7.62 29.37 -20.12
C GLY A 235 -9.04 28.84 -20.40
N PRO A 236 -9.58 29.13 -21.61
CA PRO A 236 -10.94 28.76 -21.95
C PRO A 236 -11.12 27.24 -21.98
N ILE A 237 -12.15 26.78 -21.28
CA ILE A 237 -12.56 25.38 -21.24
C ILE A 237 -13.85 25.28 -22.03
N GLN A 238 -13.84 24.50 -23.11
CA GLN A 238 -15.07 24.18 -23.82
C GLN A 238 -15.89 23.25 -22.92
N GLY A 239 -17.01 23.77 -22.42
CA GLY A 239 -17.96 22.97 -21.66
C GLY A 239 -18.54 21.88 -22.54
N ALA A 240 -18.30 20.64 -22.16
CA ALA A 240 -18.92 19.47 -22.79
C ALA A 240 -19.35 18.50 -21.68
N MET A 241 -20.48 17.85 -21.89
CA MET A 241 -20.92 16.76 -20.99
C MET A 241 -20.42 15.42 -21.50
N PRO A 242 -20.18 14.45 -20.60
CA PRO A 242 -19.87 13.09 -21.03
C PRO A 242 -20.95 12.57 -21.97
N GLN A 243 -20.54 12.10 -23.15
CA GLN A 243 -21.44 11.49 -24.11
C GLN A 243 -21.24 9.97 -24.08
N ILE A 244 -22.32 9.24 -24.20
CA ILE A 244 -22.24 7.78 -24.27
C ILE A 244 -21.68 7.41 -25.65
N HIS A 245 -20.47 6.87 -25.66
CA HIS A 245 -19.81 6.37 -26.85
C HIS A 245 -19.93 4.84 -26.92
N LEU A 246 -20.52 4.36 -28.02
CA LEU A 246 -20.51 2.92 -28.30
C LEU A 246 -19.12 2.52 -28.84
N ILE A 247 -18.42 1.71 -28.07
CA ILE A 247 -17.10 1.20 -28.45
C ILE A 247 -17.31 0.11 -29.51
N ARG A 248 -16.86 0.38 -30.74
CA ARG A 248 -16.80 -0.67 -31.78
C ARG A 248 -15.55 -1.50 -31.53
N MET A 249 -15.71 -2.69 -30.97
CA MET A 249 -14.60 -3.61 -30.74
C MET A 249 -14.11 -4.23 -32.05
N ASN A 250 -12.84 -3.96 -32.39
CA ASN A 250 -12.08 -4.76 -33.34
C ASN A 250 -11.18 -5.73 -32.54
N LEU A 251 -11.34 -7.05 -32.77
CA LEU A 251 -10.62 -8.07 -32.01
C LEU A 251 -9.09 -7.91 -32.13
N MET A 252 -8.60 -7.52 -33.31
CA MET A 252 -7.16 -7.32 -33.53
C MET A 252 -6.64 -6.17 -32.66
N GLN A 253 -7.32 -5.03 -32.65
CA GLN A 253 -6.96 -3.89 -31.79
C GLN A 253 -7.07 -4.22 -30.31
N ALA A 254 -8.06 -5.03 -29.91
CA ALA A 254 -8.19 -5.50 -28.53
C ALA A 254 -6.97 -6.32 -28.08
N ILE A 255 -6.43 -7.20 -28.93
CA ILE A 255 -5.23 -8.01 -28.65
C ILE A 255 -4.01 -7.09 -28.42
N ASP A 256 -3.82 -6.08 -29.26
CA ASP A 256 -2.71 -5.12 -29.13
C ASP A 256 -2.78 -4.31 -27.83
N LEU A 257 -4.00 -4.07 -27.32
CA LEU A 257 -4.23 -3.31 -26.09
C LEU A 257 -4.18 -4.17 -24.81
N ILE A 258 -4.18 -5.51 -24.90
CA ILE A 258 -4.13 -6.39 -23.71
C ILE A 258 -2.93 -6.08 -22.84
N GLN A 259 -1.76 -5.87 -23.43
CA GLN A 259 -0.54 -5.57 -22.68
C GLN A 259 -0.63 -4.23 -21.93
N VAL A 260 -1.23 -3.21 -22.57
CA VAL A 260 -1.47 -1.90 -21.95
C VAL A 260 -2.46 -2.04 -20.80
N ALA A 261 -3.57 -2.73 -21.04
CA ALA A 261 -4.59 -2.97 -20.04
C ALA A 261 -4.03 -3.75 -18.83
N ALA A 262 -3.24 -4.79 -19.06
CA ALA A 262 -2.60 -5.57 -18.00
C ALA A 262 -1.64 -4.69 -17.17
N SER A 263 -0.83 -3.85 -17.81
CA SER A 263 0.06 -2.91 -17.09
C SER A 263 -0.75 -1.92 -16.24
N CYS A 264 -1.84 -1.37 -16.76
CA CYS A 264 -2.74 -0.51 -15.99
C CYS A 264 -3.36 -1.27 -14.80
N VAL A 265 -3.83 -2.51 -14.99
CA VAL A 265 -4.45 -3.33 -13.92
C VAL A 265 -3.49 -3.56 -12.76
N VAL A 266 -2.23 -3.90 -13.04
CA VAL A 266 -1.21 -4.09 -11.99
C VAL A 266 -1.04 -2.82 -11.16
N VAL A 267 -0.92 -1.66 -11.82
CA VAL A 267 -0.78 -0.37 -11.13
C VAL A 267 -2.05 -0.01 -10.37
N ILE A 268 -3.23 -0.20 -10.96
CA ILE A 268 -4.52 0.08 -10.31
C ILE A 268 -4.68 -0.75 -9.04
N ILE A 269 -4.46 -2.07 -9.10
CA ILE A 269 -4.59 -2.94 -7.92
C ILE A 269 -3.61 -2.47 -6.83
N ALA A 270 -2.33 -2.35 -7.16
CA ALA A 270 -1.30 -2.02 -6.19
C ALA A 270 -1.51 -0.63 -5.57
N GLN A 271 -1.78 0.39 -6.39
CA GLN A 271 -1.91 1.77 -5.94
C GLN A 271 -3.21 2.01 -5.17
N SER A 272 -4.34 1.47 -5.67
CA SER A 272 -5.64 1.60 -4.99
C SER A 272 -5.65 0.89 -3.66
N ALA A 273 -5.14 -0.35 -3.59
CA ALA A 273 -5.07 -1.10 -2.34
C ALA A 273 -4.13 -0.44 -1.32
N ALA A 274 -2.94 0.01 -1.75
CA ALA A 274 -2.02 0.75 -0.90
C ALA A 274 -2.69 2.01 -0.31
N THR A 275 -3.35 2.79 -1.16
CA THR A 275 -4.02 4.02 -0.75
C THR A 275 -5.20 3.73 0.18
N SER A 276 -6.09 2.80 -0.18
CA SER A 276 -7.25 2.41 0.62
C SER A 276 -6.82 2.01 2.04
N ARG A 277 -5.80 1.16 2.18
CA ARG A 277 -5.29 0.68 3.47
C ARG A 277 -4.70 1.79 4.35
N VAL A 278 -3.86 2.66 3.78
CA VAL A 278 -3.26 3.76 4.56
C VAL A 278 -4.33 4.66 5.18
N PHE A 279 -5.36 5.00 4.41
CA PHE A 279 -6.42 5.87 4.91
C PHE A 279 -7.42 5.11 5.79
N ALA A 280 -7.68 3.82 5.52
CA ALA A 280 -8.50 2.98 6.38
C ALA A 280 -7.87 2.80 7.76
N ASP A 281 -6.57 2.50 7.84
CA ASP A 281 -5.81 2.37 9.10
C ASP A 281 -5.86 3.64 9.93
N ARG A 282 -5.73 4.80 9.28
CA ARG A 282 -5.76 6.11 9.94
C ARG A 282 -7.08 6.38 10.66
N TYR A 283 -8.19 5.82 10.17
CA TYR A 283 -9.55 6.04 10.69
C TYR A 283 -10.18 4.80 11.31
N GLY A 284 -9.45 3.69 11.43
CA GLY A 284 -9.95 2.44 11.95
C GLY A 284 -11.06 1.81 11.10
N ASN A 285 -11.09 2.11 9.79
CA ASN A 285 -12.05 1.55 8.85
C ASN A 285 -11.62 0.14 8.42
N LYS A 286 -12.58 -0.74 8.16
CA LYS A 286 -12.31 -2.04 7.56
C LYS A 286 -12.08 -1.89 6.06
N VAL A 287 -11.10 -2.61 5.53
CA VAL A 287 -10.83 -2.71 4.10
C VAL A 287 -11.53 -3.97 3.55
N ASP A 288 -12.14 -3.84 2.37
CA ASP A 288 -12.72 -4.95 1.60
C ASP A 288 -12.17 -4.83 0.17
N ASP A 289 -10.97 -5.37 -0.03
CA ASP A 289 -10.24 -5.26 -1.29
C ASP A 289 -11.01 -5.86 -2.46
N ASP A 290 -11.77 -6.95 -2.23
CA ASP A 290 -12.59 -7.58 -3.27
C ASP A 290 -13.77 -6.69 -3.71
N ALA A 291 -14.37 -5.94 -2.77
CA ALA A 291 -15.41 -4.98 -3.11
C ALA A 291 -14.81 -3.74 -3.80
N ASP A 292 -13.62 -3.29 -3.39
CA ASP A 292 -12.91 -2.19 -4.06
C ASP A 292 -12.50 -2.58 -5.49
N LEU A 293 -12.07 -3.83 -5.73
CA LEU A 293 -11.81 -4.34 -7.08
C LEU A 293 -13.06 -4.31 -7.96
N LEU A 294 -14.24 -4.65 -7.40
CA LEU A 294 -15.50 -4.49 -8.14
C LEU A 294 -15.79 -3.02 -8.45
N GLY A 295 -15.64 -2.15 -7.45
CA GLY A 295 -15.85 -0.71 -7.61
C GLY A 295 -14.97 -0.14 -8.71
N LEU A 296 -13.68 -0.51 -8.72
CA LEU A 296 -12.71 -0.10 -9.76
C LEU A 296 -13.05 -0.68 -11.13
N ALA A 297 -13.51 -1.94 -11.21
CA ALA A 297 -13.96 -2.54 -12.46
C ALA A 297 -15.14 -1.79 -13.05
N VAL A 298 -16.18 -1.50 -12.24
CA VAL A 298 -17.38 -0.76 -12.70
C VAL A 298 -17.03 0.71 -13.01
N ALA A 299 -16.11 1.32 -12.27
CA ALA A 299 -15.62 2.68 -12.55
C ALA A 299 -14.90 2.76 -13.91
N ASN A 300 -14.03 1.77 -14.23
CA ASN A 300 -13.38 1.70 -15.54
C ASN A 300 -14.37 1.37 -16.66
N PHE A 301 -15.38 0.56 -16.38
CA PHE A 301 -16.48 0.32 -17.31
C PHE A 301 -17.24 1.63 -17.59
N ALA A 302 -17.58 2.40 -16.56
CA ALA A 302 -18.22 3.71 -16.74
C ALA A 302 -17.32 4.70 -17.50
N ALA A 303 -16.01 4.70 -17.26
CA ALA A 303 -15.03 5.50 -18.00
C ALA A 303 -15.03 5.15 -19.50
N ALA A 304 -15.04 3.86 -19.83
CA ALA A 304 -15.05 3.39 -21.21
C ALA A 304 -16.21 3.95 -22.03
N PHE A 305 -17.40 4.05 -21.44
CA PHE A 305 -18.61 4.52 -22.15
C PHE A 305 -18.86 6.03 -22.02
N SER A 306 -18.15 6.74 -21.15
CA SER A 306 -18.34 8.19 -20.95
C SER A 306 -17.40 9.08 -21.76
N GLY A 307 -16.62 8.50 -22.69
CA GLY A 307 -15.59 9.25 -23.42
C GLY A 307 -14.39 9.64 -22.54
N ALA A 308 -14.28 9.02 -21.36
CA ALA A 308 -13.15 9.13 -20.46
C ALA A 308 -12.05 8.09 -20.83
N PHE A 309 -11.06 7.93 -19.98
CA PHE A 309 -10.01 6.94 -20.11
C PHE A 309 -9.79 6.22 -18.77
N VAL A 310 -8.83 5.30 -18.71
CA VAL A 310 -8.56 4.47 -17.53
C VAL A 310 -8.47 5.28 -16.25
N VAL A 311 -9.21 4.85 -15.21
CA VAL A 311 -9.25 5.46 -13.88
C VAL A 311 -8.61 4.56 -12.82
N ASN A 312 -8.11 5.19 -11.76
CA ASN A 312 -7.35 4.54 -10.69
C ASN A 312 -7.71 5.16 -9.34
N GLY A 313 -7.49 4.41 -8.25
CA GLY A 313 -7.52 4.97 -6.91
C GLY A 313 -6.28 5.83 -6.66
N SER A 314 -6.45 7.15 -6.69
CA SER A 314 -5.35 8.10 -6.63
C SER A 314 -4.94 8.44 -5.19
N PRO A 315 -3.68 8.22 -4.78
CA PRO A 315 -3.20 8.61 -3.45
C PRO A 315 -3.20 10.12 -3.25
N THR A 316 -2.89 10.89 -4.30
CA THR A 316 -2.84 12.36 -4.23
C THR A 316 -4.23 12.94 -4.04
N GLN A 317 -5.21 12.52 -4.85
CA GLN A 317 -6.58 13.00 -4.78
C GLN A 317 -7.26 12.54 -3.47
N THR A 318 -6.99 11.31 -3.03
CA THR A 318 -7.46 10.80 -1.73
C THR A 318 -6.91 11.64 -0.58
N ALA A 319 -5.64 12.04 -0.63
CA ALA A 319 -5.06 12.92 0.36
C ALA A 319 -5.66 14.33 0.35
N ILE A 320 -5.97 14.85 -0.84
CA ILE A 320 -6.69 16.13 -1.00
C ILE A 320 -8.06 16.05 -0.33
N ALA A 321 -8.83 15.02 -0.64
CA ALA A 321 -10.15 14.79 -0.05
C ALA A 321 -10.08 14.67 1.48
N GLU A 322 -9.13 13.89 1.99
CA GLU A 322 -8.91 13.68 3.43
C GLU A 322 -8.56 14.98 4.15
N GLN A 323 -7.63 15.78 3.60
CA GLN A 323 -7.26 17.08 4.18
C GLN A 323 -8.38 18.12 4.09
N ALA A 324 -9.24 18.05 3.06
CA ALA A 324 -10.47 18.84 2.99
C ALA A 324 -11.50 18.42 4.06
N GLY A 325 -11.32 17.28 4.70
CA GLY A 325 -12.17 16.77 5.78
C GLY A 325 -13.11 15.64 5.39
N ALA A 326 -12.96 15.06 4.19
CA ALA A 326 -13.77 13.93 3.72
C ALA A 326 -13.61 12.70 4.62
N ARG A 327 -14.72 12.00 4.87
CA ARG A 327 -14.79 10.79 5.69
C ARG A 327 -15.60 9.67 5.05
N SER A 328 -16.26 9.95 3.93
CA SER A 328 -17.05 8.95 3.20
C SER A 328 -17.13 9.29 1.71
N GLN A 329 -17.66 8.35 0.93
CA GLN A 329 -17.90 8.53 -0.51
C GLN A 329 -18.92 9.65 -0.83
N ILE A 330 -19.63 10.19 0.19
CA ILE A 330 -20.49 11.38 0.01
C ILE A 330 -19.64 12.57 -0.49
N ALA A 331 -18.39 12.72 -0.03
CA ALA A 331 -17.52 13.79 -0.50
C ALA A 331 -17.24 13.66 -2.00
N GLN A 332 -17.03 12.45 -2.49
CA GLN A 332 -16.76 12.20 -3.90
C GLN A 332 -18.01 12.38 -4.76
N LEU A 333 -19.18 11.94 -4.29
CA LEU A 333 -20.44 12.22 -4.94
C LEU A 333 -20.72 13.74 -5.03
N SER A 334 -20.40 14.47 -3.96
CA SER A 334 -20.47 15.93 -3.95
C SER A 334 -19.47 16.55 -4.93
N ALA A 335 -18.25 16.00 -5.03
CA ALA A 335 -17.26 16.46 -6.00
C ALA A 335 -17.73 16.23 -7.44
N ALA A 336 -18.28 15.06 -7.75
CA ALA A 336 -18.86 14.79 -9.07
C ALA A 336 -19.99 15.77 -9.42
N CYS A 337 -20.90 16.03 -8.49
CA CYS A 337 -21.94 17.05 -8.67
C CYS A 337 -21.36 18.46 -8.89
N ALA A 338 -20.36 18.85 -8.09
CA ALA A 338 -19.70 20.15 -8.23
C ALA A 338 -18.99 20.29 -9.59
N LEU A 339 -18.35 19.21 -10.08
CA LEU A 339 -17.75 19.21 -11.43
C LEU A 339 -18.79 19.34 -12.53
N VAL A 340 -19.94 18.69 -12.42
CA VAL A 340 -21.06 18.85 -13.37
C VAL A 340 -21.56 20.28 -13.36
N VAL A 341 -21.81 20.87 -12.18
CA VAL A 341 -22.22 22.28 -12.06
C VAL A 341 -21.16 23.21 -12.64
N THR A 342 -19.91 22.91 -12.41
CA THR A 342 -18.77 23.66 -12.93
C THR A 342 -18.70 23.63 -14.46
N LEU A 343 -18.87 22.45 -15.06
CA LEU A 343 -18.89 22.31 -16.53
C LEU A 343 -20.06 23.03 -17.16
N LEU A 344 -21.23 23.02 -16.52
CA LEU A 344 -22.44 23.65 -17.08
C LEU A 344 -22.47 25.16 -16.90
N PHE A 345 -22.04 25.70 -15.76
CA PHE A 345 -22.29 27.08 -15.38
C PHE A 345 -21.04 27.92 -15.07
N LEU A 346 -19.94 27.30 -14.62
CA LEU A 346 -18.76 28.00 -14.10
C LEU A 346 -17.53 27.93 -15.03
N SER A 347 -17.60 27.19 -16.14
CA SER A 347 -16.48 27.05 -17.07
C SER A 347 -15.91 28.41 -17.55
N GLY A 348 -16.78 29.39 -17.75
CA GLY A 348 -16.42 30.77 -18.10
C GLY A 348 -15.67 31.54 -16.99
N TRP A 349 -15.83 31.18 -15.71
CA TRP A 349 -15.10 31.81 -14.60
C TRP A 349 -13.77 31.12 -14.32
N LEU A 350 -13.72 29.81 -14.44
CA LEU A 350 -12.52 29.01 -14.17
C LEU A 350 -11.38 29.30 -15.16
N GLN A 351 -11.66 29.82 -16.35
CA GLN A 351 -10.61 30.24 -17.27
C GLN A 351 -9.65 31.28 -16.66
N TYR A 352 -10.11 32.07 -15.68
CA TYR A 352 -9.32 33.11 -15.01
C TYR A 352 -8.49 32.56 -13.82
N LEU A 353 -8.60 31.26 -13.47
CA LEU A 353 -7.89 30.69 -12.33
C LEU A 353 -6.39 30.58 -12.59
N PRO A 354 -5.52 31.21 -11.75
CA PRO A 354 -4.07 31.13 -11.92
C PRO A 354 -3.55 29.75 -11.54
N LYS A 355 -2.74 29.14 -12.41
CA LYS A 355 -2.14 27.82 -12.14
C LYS A 355 -1.25 27.83 -10.89
N CYS A 356 -0.52 28.91 -10.64
CA CYS A 356 0.36 29.06 -9.48
C CYS A 356 -0.38 28.99 -8.13
N VAL A 357 -1.65 29.47 -8.06
CA VAL A 357 -2.48 29.38 -6.85
C VAL A 357 -2.87 27.93 -6.59
N LEU A 358 -3.28 27.20 -7.62
CA LEU A 358 -3.59 25.77 -7.49
C LEU A 358 -2.38 24.97 -7.08
N ALA A 359 -1.22 25.27 -7.68
CA ALA A 359 0.03 24.65 -7.31
C ALA A 359 0.36 24.87 -5.83
N SER A 360 0.11 26.09 -5.29
CA SER A 360 0.30 26.40 -3.87
C SER A 360 -0.60 25.57 -2.95
N VAL A 361 -1.85 25.37 -3.36
CA VAL A 361 -2.79 24.53 -2.60
C VAL A 361 -2.30 23.08 -2.56
N VAL A 362 -1.99 22.50 -3.72
CA VAL A 362 -1.50 21.11 -3.81
C VAL A 362 -0.15 20.94 -3.10
N PHE A 363 0.74 21.93 -3.18
CA PHE A 363 1.99 21.95 -2.44
C PHE A 363 1.77 21.92 -0.92
N SER A 364 0.77 22.66 -0.41
CA SER A 364 0.43 22.63 1.02
C SER A 364 -0.03 21.24 1.49
N ILE A 365 -0.64 20.46 0.59
CA ILE A 365 -1.10 19.09 0.83
C ILE A 365 0.09 18.13 0.81
N SER A 366 1.00 18.30 -0.15
CA SER A 366 2.19 17.45 -0.29
C SER A 366 3.06 17.46 0.96
N ILE A 367 3.18 18.61 1.65
CA ILE A 367 3.86 18.72 2.95
C ILE A 367 3.22 17.79 3.99
N GLY A 368 1.89 17.69 4.00
CA GLY A 368 1.16 16.81 4.95
C GLY A 368 1.35 15.32 4.67
N LEU A 369 1.59 14.94 3.40
CA LEU A 369 1.80 13.55 3.01
C LEU A 369 3.14 12.97 3.48
N VAL A 370 4.17 13.81 3.65
CA VAL A 370 5.51 13.36 4.09
C VAL A 370 5.49 12.74 5.50
N ALA A 371 4.48 13.04 6.33
CA ALA A 371 4.22 12.41 7.62
C ALA A 371 5.48 12.24 8.51
N ILE A 372 6.30 13.29 8.63
CA ILE A 372 7.61 13.29 9.33
C ILE A 372 7.52 12.69 10.73
N GLY A 373 6.44 12.97 11.46
CA GLY A 373 6.22 12.41 12.81
C GLY A 373 6.13 10.88 12.83
N GLN A 374 5.45 10.28 11.84
CA GLN A 374 5.35 8.81 11.73
C GLN A 374 6.70 8.20 11.36
N LEU A 375 7.45 8.82 10.44
CA LEU A 375 8.80 8.37 10.09
C LEU A 375 9.75 8.42 11.29
N GLN A 376 9.66 9.46 12.11
CA GLN A 376 10.45 9.57 13.35
C GLN A 376 10.07 8.51 14.38
N ALA A 377 8.78 8.18 14.53
CA ALA A 377 8.32 7.11 15.41
C ALA A 377 8.89 5.76 14.95
N ILE A 378 8.76 5.42 13.66
CA ILE A 378 9.33 4.20 13.08
C ILE A 378 10.84 4.12 13.32
N ARG A 379 11.57 5.24 13.16
CA ARG A 379 13.02 5.28 13.41
C ARG A 379 13.39 4.92 14.84
N LYS A 380 12.59 5.35 15.82
CA LYS A 380 12.83 5.05 17.24
C LYS A 380 12.48 3.60 17.58
N GLU A 381 11.38 3.09 17.07
CA GLU A 381 10.85 1.77 17.42
C GLU A 381 11.54 0.65 16.63
N SER A 382 11.77 0.85 15.33
CA SER A 382 12.32 -0.16 14.43
C SER A 382 13.24 0.46 13.36
N PRO A 383 14.56 0.63 13.63
CA PRO A 383 15.50 1.23 12.67
C PRO A 383 15.56 0.49 11.31
N GLY A 384 15.41 -0.84 11.33
CA GLY A 384 15.35 -1.64 10.09
C GLY A 384 14.13 -1.34 9.23
N GLU A 385 12.98 -1.05 9.85
CA GLU A 385 11.76 -0.64 9.13
C GLU A 385 11.86 0.79 8.63
N PHE A 386 12.51 1.67 9.39
CA PHE A 386 12.79 3.02 8.93
C PHE A 386 13.58 3.03 7.62
N THR A 387 14.63 2.19 7.54
CA THR A 387 15.42 2.05 6.31
C THR A 387 14.54 1.62 5.13
N LEU A 388 13.61 0.67 5.36
CA LEU A 388 12.67 0.21 4.35
C LEU A 388 11.71 1.34 3.89
N ALA A 389 11.16 2.11 4.83
CA ALA A 389 10.30 3.26 4.52
C ALA A 389 11.04 4.32 3.68
N VAL A 390 12.28 4.67 4.09
CA VAL A 390 13.10 5.65 3.37
C VAL A 390 13.49 5.15 1.98
N THR A 391 13.88 3.90 1.84
CA THR A 391 14.22 3.31 0.53
C THR A 391 13.00 3.32 -0.40
N THR A 392 11.82 3.00 0.12
CA THR A 392 10.55 3.09 -0.64
C THR A 392 10.26 4.54 -1.07
N ALA A 393 10.41 5.51 -0.16
CA ALA A 393 10.22 6.92 -0.49
C ALA A 393 11.19 7.39 -1.59
N ILE A 394 12.47 7.02 -1.49
CA ILE A 394 13.49 7.34 -2.51
C ILE A 394 13.12 6.69 -3.85
N ALA A 395 12.70 5.43 -3.85
CA ALA A 395 12.28 4.75 -5.08
C ALA A 395 11.12 5.48 -5.78
N VAL A 396 10.12 5.95 -5.01
CA VAL A 396 9.01 6.76 -5.56
C VAL A 396 9.51 8.08 -6.14
N ILE A 397 10.40 8.79 -5.44
CA ILE A 397 10.93 10.10 -5.88
C ILE A 397 11.76 9.95 -7.16
N VAL A 398 12.60 8.91 -7.24
CA VAL A 398 13.55 8.72 -8.34
C VAL A 398 12.90 8.11 -9.57
N PHE A 399 12.11 7.07 -9.39
CA PHE A 399 11.54 6.27 -10.47
C PHE A 399 10.05 6.53 -10.73
N GLY A 400 9.40 7.32 -9.88
CA GLY A 400 7.96 7.58 -9.95
C GLY A 400 7.13 6.61 -9.14
N VAL A 401 5.83 6.93 -9.01
CA VAL A 401 4.86 6.18 -8.18
C VAL A 401 4.75 4.73 -8.61
N GLU A 402 4.69 4.46 -9.92
CA GLU A 402 4.50 3.12 -10.49
C GLU A 402 5.61 2.15 -10.08
N ILE A 403 6.85 2.54 -10.37
CA ILE A 403 8.03 1.73 -10.05
C ILE A 403 8.26 1.71 -8.53
N GLY A 404 7.97 2.81 -7.85
CA GLY A 404 8.05 2.92 -6.39
C GLY A 404 7.17 1.92 -5.66
N ILE A 405 5.92 1.71 -6.10
CA ILE A 405 5.02 0.68 -5.55
C ILE A 405 5.57 -0.72 -5.81
N PHE A 406 6.06 -0.99 -7.02
CA PHE A 406 6.65 -2.29 -7.32
C PHE A 406 7.82 -2.60 -6.37
N PHE A 407 8.74 -1.65 -6.18
CA PHE A 407 9.82 -1.80 -5.19
C PHE A 407 9.29 -1.96 -3.77
N ALA A 408 8.23 -1.25 -3.40
CA ALA A 408 7.59 -1.37 -2.10
C ALA A 408 7.12 -2.81 -1.83
N ILE A 409 6.44 -3.43 -2.79
CA ILE A 409 5.98 -4.82 -2.71
C ILE A 409 7.18 -5.77 -2.62
N VAL A 410 8.16 -5.62 -3.50
CA VAL A 410 9.36 -6.47 -3.54
C VAL A 410 10.15 -6.38 -2.23
N PHE A 411 10.39 -5.18 -1.70
CA PHE A 411 11.10 -5.01 -0.43
C PHE A 411 10.33 -5.56 0.76
N SER A 412 9.00 -5.40 0.78
CA SER A 412 8.15 -5.98 1.82
C SER A 412 8.24 -7.51 1.81
N LEU A 413 8.14 -8.10 0.63
CA LEU A 413 8.26 -9.55 0.43
C LEU A 413 9.65 -10.07 0.81
N LEU A 414 10.72 -9.40 0.33
CA LEU A 414 12.11 -9.78 0.67
C LEU A 414 12.35 -9.74 2.18
N ARG A 415 11.80 -8.75 2.87
CA ARG A 415 11.90 -8.68 4.32
C ARG A 415 11.18 -9.84 5.00
N HIS A 416 9.95 -10.16 4.56
CA HIS A 416 9.19 -11.28 5.08
C HIS A 416 9.95 -12.61 4.90
N VAL A 417 10.46 -12.84 3.69
CA VAL A 417 11.29 -14.02 3.37
C VAL A 417 12.55 -14.06 4.23
N ARG A 418 13.24 -12.91 4.40
CA ARG A 418 14.47 -12.85 5.22
C ARG A 418 14.22 -13.20 6.68
N HIS A 419 13.08 -12.80 7.25
CA HIS A 419 12.71 -13.13 8.62
C HIS A 419 12.45 -14.64 8.78
N SER A 420 11.77 -15.25 7.83
CA SER A 420 11.54 -16.71 7.81
C SER A 420 12.81 -17.51 7.49
N TYR A 421 13.74 -16.92 6.69
CA TYR A 421 15.00 -17.57 6.33
C TYR A 421 16.00 -17.66 7.49
N ARG A 422 16.04 -16.66 8.40
CA ARG A 422 16.91 -16.64 9.58
C ARG A 422 16.08 -16.43 10.85
N PRO A 423 15.37 -17.46 11.31
CA PRO A 423 14.62 -17.37 12.55
C PRO A 423 15.54 -17.31 13.77
N HIS A 424 15.00 -16.91 14.90
CA HIS A 424 15.70 -16.99 16.16
C HIS A 424 15.88 -18.46 16.55
N THR A 425 17.12 -18.83 16.86
CA THR A 425 17.47 -20.17 17.34
C THR A 425 17.94 -20.10 18.79
N MET A 426 17.55 -21.05 19.58
CA MET A 426 17.75 -21.03 21.02
C MET A 426 18.15 -22.42 21.54
N ILE A 427 18.91 -22.43 22.62
CA ILE A 427 19.14 -23.62 23.46
C ILE A 427 18.36 -23.43 24.75
N LEU A 428 17.67 -24.47 25.21
CA LEU A 428 16.98 -24.44 26.48
C LEU A 428 17.94 -24.89 27.57
N VAL A 429 18.22 -24.02 28.55
CA VAL A 429 19.06 -24.29 29.71
C VAL A 429 18.21 -24.29 30.99
N PRO A 430 18.50 -25.12 31.99
CA PRO A 430 17.78 -25.08 33.25
C PRO A 430 18.20 -23.86 34.07
N ASN A 431 17.22 -23.10 34.57
CA ASN A 431 17.48 -22.01 35.53
C ASN A 431 17.53 -22.53 36.98
N SER A 432 17.85 -21.63 37.92
CA SER A 432 17.95 -21.95 39.38
C SER A 432 16.65 -22.46 40.00
N HIS A 433 15.50 -22.26 39.34
CA HIS A 433 14.18 -22.71 39.79
C HIS A 433 13.72 -24.02 39.10
N GLY A 434 14.58 -24.65 38.27
CA GLY A 434 14.26 -25.89 37.56
C GLY A 434 13.41 -25.71 36.29
N PHE A 435 13.22 -24.48 35.82
CA PHE A 435 12.54 -24.20 34.54
C PHE A 435 13.54 -24.15 33.39
N TRP A 436 13.09 -24.57 32.22
CA TRP A 436 13.85 -24.48 30.98
C TRP A 436 13.73 -23.06 30.36
N GLU A 437 14.83 -22.33 30.40
CA GLU A 437 14.91 -20.95 29.87
C GLU A 437 15.56 -20.94 28.48
N PRO A 438 14.94 -20.30 27.49
CA PRO A 438 15.51 -20.18 26.14
C PRO A 438 16.61 -19.11 26.12
N VAL A 439 17.82 -19.50 25.78
CA VAL A 439 18.96 -18.60 25.53
C VAL A 439 19.35 -18.65 24.04
N PRO A 440 19.82 -17.55 23.43
CA PRO A 440 20.28 -17.58 22.04
C PRO A 440 21.33 -18.67 21.84
N SER A 441 21.21 -19.43 20.72
CA SER A 441 22.17 -20.49 20.41
C SER A 441 23.57 -19.92 20.16
N ALA A 442 24.58 -20.52 20.76
CA ALA A 442 25.99 -20.18 20.59
C ALA A 442 26.86 -21.43 20.69
N ASN A 443 28.03 -21.39 20.04
CA ASN A 443 29.00 -22.49 20.13
C ASN A 443 29.46 -22.69 21.59
N GLY A 444 29.57 -23.95 21.99
CA GLY A 444 29.97 -24.30 23.35
C GLY A 444 28.85 -24.25 24.38
N LEU A 445 27.59 -24.03 23.97
CA LEU A 445 26.44 -24.16 24.86
C LEU A 445 25.82 -25.55 24.75
N GLU A 446 25.53 -26.13 25.90
CA GLU A 446 24.73 -27.34 26.05
C GLU A 446 23.67 -27.14 27.14
N SER A 447 22.59 -27.88 27.08
CA SER A 447 21.50 -27.80 28.07
C SER A 447 21.89 -28.45 29.40
N LEU A 448 22.48 -29.61 29.32
CA LEU A 448 23.10 -30.39 30.41
C LEU A 448 24.26 -31.15 29.81
N PRO A 449 25.24 -31.65 30.62
CA PRO A 449 26.37 -32.43 30.10
C PRO A 449 25.93 -33.58 29.18
N GLY A 450 26.29 -33.49 27.90
CA GLY A 450 25.93 -34.46 26.87
C GLY A 450 24.49 -34.37 26.31
N LEU A 451 23.71 -33.34 26.69
CA LEU A 451 22.36 -33.09 26.21
C LEU A 451 22.23 -31.67 25.62
N ILE A 452 21.73 -31.56 24.40
CA ILE A 452 21.41 -30.33 23.74
C ILE A 452 19.90 -30.30 23.47
N ILE A 453 19.20 -29.29 24.01
CA ILE A 453 17.78 -29.02 23.68
C ILE A 453 17.73 -27.81 22.81
N TYR A 454 17.52 -28.01 21.52
CA TYR A 454 17.56 -26.98 20.50
C TYR A 454 16.17 -26.58 20.05
N ARG A 455 15.86 -25.28 20.06
CA ARG A 455 14.61 -24.72 19.54
C ARG A 455 14.87 -23.90 18.30
N PHE A 456 14.16 -24.23 17.21
CA PHE A 456 14.14 -23.49 15.97
C PHE A 456 12.85 -22.67 15.89
N GLY A 457 12.95 -21.36 15.70
CA GLY A 457 11.83 -20.40 15.86
C GLY A 457 11.00 -20.16 14.60
N ALA A 458 10.88 -21.13 13.69
CA ALA A 458 10.06 -21.04 12.47
C ALA A 458 9.73 -22.43 11.92
N ASP A 459 8.83 -22.50 10.94
CA ASP A 459 8.61 -23.68 10.11
C ASP A 459 9.86 -24.08 9.35
N LEU A 460 10.03 -25.38 9.07
CA LEU A 460 11.16 -25.92 8.35
C LEU A 460 10.82 -26.11 6.86
N PHE A 461 11.50 -25.37 6.00
CA PHE A 461 11.30 -25.44 4.57
C PHE A 461 12.62 -25.26 3.78
N TYR A 462 12.57 -25.45 2.47
CA TYR A 462 13.74 -25.47 1.59
C TYR A 462 14.72 -24.30 1.81
N ALA A 463 14.26 -23.13 2.22
CA ALA A 463 15.10 -21.96 2.35
C ALA A 463 15.89 -21.90 3.66
N ASN A 464 15.39 -22.49 4.77
CA ASN A 464 16.03 -22.42 6.08
C ASN A 464 16.57 -23.76 6.61
N GLN A 465 16.28 -24.87 5.92
CA GLN A 465 16.74 -26.22 6.30
C GLN A 465 18.26 -26.31 6.50
N ARG A 466 19.03 -25.58 5.66
CA ARG A 466 20.49 -25.57 5.76
C ARG A 466 20.96 -24.96 7.09
N LEU A 467 20.35 -23.86 7.51
CA LEU A 467 20.63 -23.21 8.78
C LEU A 467 20.37 -24.18 9.96
N PHE A 468 19.21 -24.85 9.93
CA PHE A 468 18.85 -25.84 10.95
C PHE A 468 19.90 -26.97 11.07
N VAL A 469 20.28 -27.56 9.95
CA VAL A 469 21.24 -28.68 9.90
C VAL A 469 22.63 -28.23 10.34
N GLU A 470 23.15 -27.12 9.79
CA GLU A 470 24.51 -26.63 10.11
C GLU A 470 24.62 -26.18 11.57
N GLU A 471 23.55 -25.66 12.13
CA GLU A 471 23.56 -25.21 13.52
C GLU A 471 23.56 -26.37 14.50
N ILE A 472 22.73 -27.40 14.29
CA ILE A 472 22.75 -28.59 15.10
C ILE A 472 24.12 -29.31 15.01
N ARG A 473 24.71 -29.41 13.80
CA ARG A 473 26.07 -29.95 13.65
C ARG A 473 27.09 -29.20 14.50
N ARG A 474 27.11 -27.87 14.38
CA ARG A 474 28.03 -27.02 15.15
C ARG A 474 27.86 -27.15 16.64
N LEU A 475 26.61 -27.25 17.11
CA LEU A 475 26.33 -27.43 18.53
C LEU A 475 26.84 -28.78 19.04
N VAL A 476 26.69 -29.84 18.27
CA VAL A 476 27.19 -31.19 18.61
C VAL A 476 28.73 -31.22 18.55
N GLU A 477 29.36 -30.65 17.52
CA GLU A 477 30.81 -30.62 17.37
C GLU A 477 31.53 -29.80 18.44
N HIS A 478 30.92 -28.71 18.92
CA HIS A 478 31.52 -27.79 19.87
C HIS A 478 30.93 -27.91 21.28
N ALA A 479 30.19 -28.99 21.56
CA ALA A 479 29.62 -29.23 22.88
C ALA A 479 30.73 -29.44 23.93
N PRO A 480 30.64 -28.82 25.13
CA PRO A 480 31.64 -29.01 26.19
C PRO A 480 31.81 -30.46 26.62
N ALA A 481 30.73 -31.25 26.66
CA ALA A 481 30.74 -32.69 26.86
C ALA A 481 30.31 -33.39 25.55
N PRO A 482 30.84 -34.59 25.25
CA PRO A 482 30.42 -35.36 24.07
C PRO A 482 28.89 -35.51 24.05
N ALA A 483 28.24 -34.93 23.03
CA ALA A 483 26.78 -34.95 22.91
C ALA A 483 26.30 -36.40 22.73
N LYS A 484 25.38 -36.84 23.57
CA LYS A 484 24.70 -38.14 23.49
C LYS A 484 23.27 -38.03 23.04
N TRP A 485 22.66 -36.86 23.30
CA TRP A 485 21.26 -36.58 23.02
C TRP A 485 21.08 -35.19 22.43
N VAL A 486 20.28 -35.11 21.37
CA VAL A 486 19.79 -33.86 20.82
C VAL A 486 18.26 -33.92 20.84
N ILE A 487 17.64 -33.00 21.57
CA ILE A 487 16.18 -32.81 21.55
C ILE A 487 15.86 -31.61 20.72
N VAL A 488 15.11 -31.79 19.65
CA VAL A 488 14.55 -30.69 18.86
C VAL A 488 13.23 -30.27 19.51
N ASP A 489 13.19 -29.10 20.12
CA ASP A 489 11.95 -28.49 20.58
C ASP A 489 11.17 -27.90 19.41
N ALA A 490 10.19 -28.65 18.93
CA ALA A 490 9.40 -28.36 17.77
C ALA A 490 8.19 -27.44 18.04
N SER A 491 8.18 -26.71 19.18
CA SER A 491 7.04 -25.84 19.55
C SER A 491 6.70 -24.76 18.53
N ALA A 492 7.68 -24.30 17.75
CA ALA A 492 7.52 -23.30 16.70
C ALA A 492 7.55 -23.87 15.26
N ILE A 493 7.68 -25.19 15.13
CA ILE A 493 7.68 -25.87 13.83
C ILE A 493 6.28 -26.45 13.62
N MET A 494 5.51 -25.82 12.73
CA MET A 494 4.15 -26.27 12.42
C MET A 494 4.08 -27.11 11.15
N ASP A 495 5.08 -26.92 10.24
CA ASP A 495 5.10 -27.48 8.88
C ASP A 495 6.54 -27.89 8.52
N LEU A 496 6.66 -28.96 7.71
CA LEU A 496 7.90 -29.52 7.22
C LEU A 496 7.76 -29.85 5.73
N ASP A 497 8.41 -29.06 4.85
CA ASP A 497 8.35 -29.33 3.42
C ASP A 497 9.22 -30.55 3.00
N TYR A 498 9.03 -31.01 1.77
CA TYR A 498 9.75 -32.16 1.22
C TYR A 498 11.28 -32.02 1.31
N SER A 499 11.81 -30.81 1.00
CA SER A 499 13.25 -30.56 0.97
C SER A 499 13.83 -30.56 2.39
N ALA A 500 13.15 -29.92 3.32
CA ALA A 500 13.55 -29.91 4.72
C ALA A 500 13.46 -31.32 5.34
N GLY A 501 12.42 -32.07 5.02
CA GLY A 501 12.30 -33.47 5.44
C GLY A 501 13.50 -34.32 5.01
N ARG A 502 13.96 -34.17 3.76
CA ARG A 502 15.17 -34.85 3.29
C ARG A 502 16.44 -34.46 4.04
N SER A 503 16.59 -33.17 4.35
CA SER A 503 17.75 -32.67 5.10
C SER A 503 17.72 -33.10 6.55
N VAL A 504 16.55 -33.10 7.19
CA VAL A 504 16.35 -33.65 8.55
C VAL A 504 16.66 -35.15 8.58
N ASN A 505 16.23 -35.92 7.60
CA ASN A 505 16.56 -37.34 7.47
C ASN A 505 18.07 -37.58 7.41
N ALA A 506 18.77 -36.84 6.55
CA ALA A 506 20.22 -36.94 6.42
C ALA A 506 20.94 -36.61 7.73
N LEU A 507 20.50 -35.53 8.41
CA LEU A 507 21.04 -35.16 9.72
C LEU A 507 20.79 -36.23 10.78
N CYS A 508 19.59 -36.78 10.87
CA CYS A 508 19.26 -37.85 11.84
C CYS A 508 20.08 -39.10 11.61
N LEU A 509 20.34 -39.50 10.36
CA LEU A 509 21.21 -40.64 10.03
C LEU A 509 22.66 -40.36 10.41
N GLU A 510 23.18 -39.18 10.11
CA GLU A 510 24.54 -38.75 10.47
C GLU A 510 24.75 -38.73 11.98
N LEU A 511 23.85 -38.13 12.76
CA LEU A 511 23.91 -38.11 14.22
C LEU A 511 23.81 -39.51 14.82
N LYS A 512 22.95 -40.36 14.24
CA LYS A 512 22.85 -41.78 14.66
C LYS A 512 24.17 -42.56 14.44
N GLN A 513 24.86 -42.31 13.32
CA GLN A 513 26.19 -42.89 13.06
C GLN A 513 27.25 -42.39 14.04
N ALA A 514 27.14 -41.11 14.46
CA ALA A 514 28.00 -40.52 15.48
C ALA A 514 27.64 -40.96 16.93
N GLY A 515 26.64 -41.81 17.10
CA GLY A 515 26.19 -42.29 18.42
C GLY A 515 25.30 -41.30 19.18
N VAL A 516 24.83 -40.26 18.51
CA VAL A 516 23.93 -39.23 19.07
C VAL A 516 22.47 -39.57 18.76
N LYS A 517 21.65 -39.68 19.81
CA LYS A 517 20.21 -39.92 19.67
C LYS A 517 19.45 -38.61 19.48
N VAL A 518 18.56 -38.57 18.49
CA VAL A 518 17.73 -37.42 18.19
C VAL A 518 16.30 -37.67 18.62
N LEU A 519 15.75 -36.78 19.43
CA LEU A 519 14.34 -36.77 19.85
C LEU A 519 13.68 -35.50 19.39
N PHE A 520 12.37 -35.56 19.12
CA PHE A 520 11.54 -34.38 18.84
C PHE A 520 10.52 -34.21 19.97
N ALA A 521 10.49 -33.03 20.58
CA ALA A 521 9.57 -32.71 21.66
C ALA A 521 8.57 -31.62 21.20
N ARG A 522 7.37 -31.60 21.80
CA ARG A 522 6.28 -30.66 21.49
C ARG A 522 5.83 -30.72 20.02
N VAL A 523 5.88 -31.93 19.45
CA VAL A 523 5.43 -32.18 18.09
C VAL A 523 3.92 -32.09 18.05
N ASN A 524 3.40 -31.19 17.19
CA ASN A 524 1.97 -31.08 16.90
C ASN A 524 1.54 -32.13 15.85
N ARG A 525 0.23 -32.29 15.68
CA ARG A 525 -0.34 -33.29 14.78
C ARG A 525 0.08 -33.08 13.31
N TYR A 526 0.12 -31.84 12.84
CA TYR A 526 0.47 -31.55 11.44
C TYR A 526 1.93 -31.89 11.15
N LEU A 527 2.83 -31.48 12.02
CA LEU A 527 4.25 -31.82 11.91
C LEU A 527 4.47 -33.33 11.99
N GLN A 528 3.73 -34.04 12.84
CA GLN A 528 3.83 -35.52 12.96
C GLN A 528 3.40 -36.19 11.64
N GLU A 529 2.32 -35.72 11.01
CA GLU A 529 1.87 -36.21 9.71
C GLU A 529 2.91 -35.97 8.61
N ASP A 530 3.56 -34.79 8.60
CA ASP A 530 4.62 -34.44 7.66
C ASP A 530 5.91 -35.26 7.90
N MET A 531 6.32 -35.43 9.16
CA MET A 531 7.46 -36.28 9.52
C MET A 531 7.26 -37.74 9.06
N ALA A 532 6.05 -38.27 9.21
CA ALA A 532 5.71 -39.60 8.70
C ALA A 532 5.74 -39.64 7.17
N ARG A 533 5.12 -38.65 6.49
CA ARG A 533 5.07 -38.53 5.03
C ARG A 533 6.44 -38.41 4.39
N HIS A 534 7.34 -37.65 5.01
CA HIS A 534 8.70 -37.39 4.50
C HIS A 534 9.74 -38.40 4.99
N GLY A 535 9.34 -39.39 5.80
CA GLY A 535 10.17 -40.51 6.21
C GLY A 535 11.08 -40.24 7.42
N VAL A 536 10.91 -39.10 8.11
CA VAL A 536 11.66 -38.75 9.33
C VAL A 536 11.33 -39.76 10.43
N THR A 537 10.05 -40.04 10.67
CA THR A 537 9.56 -41.00 11.64
C THR A 537 10.15 -42.41 11.43
N ALA A 538 10.31 -42.84 10.17
CA ALA A 538 10.91 -44.15 9.85
C ALA A 538 12.39 -44.26 10.26
N ILE A 539 13.12 -43.13 10.34
CA ILE A 539 14.55 -43.10 10.70
C ILE A 539 14.75 -43.03 12.22
N ILE A 540 13.98 -42.17 12.89
CA ILE A 540 14.16 -41.94 14.34
C ILE A 540 13.33 -42.88 15.23
N GLY A 541 12.24 -43.45 14.71
CA GLY A 541 11.25 -44.22 15.43
C GLY A 541 10.11 -43.39 16.00
N GLU A 542 8.93 -43.98 16.17
CA GLU A 542 7.79 -43.29 16.80
C GLU A 542 8.05 -42.94 18.26
N GLU A 543 8.85 -43.73 18.94
CA GLU A 543 9.28 -43.54 20.31
C GLU A 543 10.20 -42.32 20.52
N ALA A 544 10.72 -41.76 19.46
CA ALA A 544 11.52 -40.53 19.51
C ALA A 544 10.68 -39.22 19.34
N ILE A 545 9.36 -39.37 19.18
CA ILE A 545 8.44 -38.25 18.95
C ILE A 545 7.55 -38.05 20.17
N HIS A 546 7.70 -36.92 20.86
CA HIS A 546 7.02 -36.64 22.13
C HIS A 546 6.11 -35.41 22.04
N ARG A 547 4.98 -35.45 22.76
CA ARG A 547 4.04 -34.33 22.85
C ARG A 547 4.50 -33.23 23.81
N SER A 548 5.39 -33.54 24.73
CA SER A 548 5.94 -32.58 25.69
C SER A 548 7.46 -32.75 25.85
N LEU A 549 8.12 -31.67 26.28
CA LEU A 549 9.55 -31.73 26.60
C LEU A 549 9.82 -32.63 27.82
N HIS A 550 8.90 -32.63 28.79
CA HIS A 550 9.01 -33.49 29.98
C HIS A 550 8.99 -34.98 29.61
N GLU A 551 8.11 -35.36 28.70
CA GLU A 551 8.04 -36.74 28.18
C GLU A 551 9.35 -37.14 27.47
N ALA A 552 9.90 -36.27 26.61
CA ALA A 552 11.19 -36.51 25.95
C ALA A 552 12.35 -36.65 26.93
N LEU A 553 12.37 -35.84 27.99
CA LEU A 553 13.41 -35.89 29.03
C LEU A 553 13.30 -37.13 29.95
N SER A 554 12.08 -37.55 30.29
CA SER A 554 11.84 -38.73 31.12
C SER A 554 12.31 -40.04 30.49
N GLY A 555 12.40 -40.07 29.15
CA GLY A 555 12.94 -41.19 28.37
C GLY A 555 14.48 -41.30 28.39
N ILE A 556 15.21 -40.35 28.98
CA ILE A 556 16.68 -40.32 29.00
C ILE A 556 17.20 -40.92 30.31
N PRO A 557 17.89 -42.08 30.27
CA PRO A 557 18.41 -42.74 31.49
C PRO A 557 19.47 -41.88 32.19
N GLY A 558 19.32 -41.72 33.52
CA GLY A 558 20.33 -41.07 34.37
C GLY A 558 20.40 -39.53 34.27
N LEU A 559 19.41 -38.90 33.65
CA LEU A 559 19.37 -37.43 33.58
C LEU A 559 18.86 -36.87 34.93
N PRO A 560 19.59 -35.95 35.58
CA PRO A 560 19.04 -35.23 36.72
C PRO A 560 17.97 -34.25 36.21
N ILE A 561 16.71 -34.69 36.12
CA ILE A 561 15.61 -33.83 35.80
C ILE A 561 15.44 -32.85 36.97
N PRO A 562 15.50 -31.53 36.78
CA PRO A 562 15.20 -30.56 37.83
C PRO A 562 13.80 -30.87 38.37
N GLN A 563 13.71 -31.30 39.65
CA GLN A 563 12.41 -31.54 40.28
C GLN A 563 11.70 -30.18 40.37
N ARG A 564 10.44 -30.12 39.96
CA ARG A 564 9.56 -28.99 40.26
C ARG A 564 9.56 -28.80 41.76
N GLY A 565 10.19 -27.71 42.22
CA GLY A 565 10.01 -27.30 43.61
C GLY A 565 8.52 -27.15 43.85
N GLU A 566 8.03 -27.70 44.95
CA GLU A 566 6.66 -27.54 45.39
C GLU A 566 6.31 -26.06 45.33
N MET A 567 5.32 -25.71 44.49
CA MET A 567 4.83 -24.35 44.38
C MET A 567 4.24 -23.96 45.75
N ASN A 568 4.97 -23.14 46.50
CA ASN A 568 4.39 -22.42 47.61
C ASN A 568 3.36 -21.44 47.00
N HIS A 569 2.08 -21.70 47.24
CA HIS A 569 0.93 -20.93 46.72
C HIS A 569 0.84 -19.51 47.27
N ASP A 570 1.81 -19.04 48.09
CA ASP A 570 1.74 -17.76 48.80
C ASP A 570 2.55 -16.59 48.17
N ALA A 571 3.13 -16.77 46.95
CA ALA A 571 3.99 -15.75 46.34
C ALA A 571 3.37 -15.00 45.13
N ASP A 572 2.12 -15.23 44.81
CA ASP A 572 1.48 -14.74 43.56
C ASP A 572 0.63 -13.44 43.76
N SER A 573 1.09 -12.50 44.58
CA SER A 573 0.41 -11.21 44.77
C SER A 573 1.27 -9.96 44.49
N ALA A 574 2.33 -10.06 43.68
CA ALA A 574 3.04 -8.86 43.22
C ALA A 574 2.65 -8.53 41.78
N PRO A 575 2.09 -7.33 41.49
CA PRO A 575 1.78 -6.93 40.11
C PRO A 575 3.06 -6.67 39.32
N PHE A 576 3.13 -7.24 38.11
CA PHE A 576 4.20 -6.95 37.16
C PHE A 576 4.28 -5.43 36.88
N PRO A 577 5.45 -4.81 36.92
CA PRO A 577 5.61 -3.45 36.46
C PRO A 577 5.53 -3.44 34.92
N ILE A 578 4.52 -2.74 34.40
CA ILE A 578 4.41 -2.38 32.99
C ILE A 578 5.42 -1.24 32.76
N THR A 579 6.50 -1.49 32.06
CA THR A 579 7.37 -0.45 31.46
C THR A 579 7.29 -0.54 29.93
#